data_b5bc84f5ee3427e03b3ec613138d1557
#
_entry.id   b5bc84f5ee3427e03b3ec613138d1557
#
_cell.length_a   1.000
_cell.length_b   1.000
_cell.length_c   1.000
_cell.angle_alpha   90.00
_cell.angle_beta   90.00
_cell.angle_gamma   90.00
#
_symmetry.space_group_name_H-M   'P 1'
#
loop_
_entity.id
_entity.type
_entity.pdbx_description
1 polymer ?
#
loop_
_entity_poly.entity_id
_entity_poly.type
_entity_poly.pdbx_seq_one_letter_code
_entity_poly.pdbx_strand_id
1 'polypeptide(L)'
;MKKYAIALMCLLSASAFSETYKGYPDIPGTAVGFATEIVSYTPGPNVSSSYKVPERILGEPNRYSTNENILSLGAAGSVVVRFSPYAIKKSGTADADFYVYEAGTYESWDAYVSNDGSEWIKATPVFQAINPASAQTTTNRGSVIGYDVDVIDSESDSFTYLKIVDTSLSKYADSPGADLDAIVLTSVKALGTEVFIDTDSRNGKVYNLYQNDITGAVGVKIISKDNTVSYIPFSTDDSLKAIALSLQGDFNCDDEKDINVLATRKSDGVQLNIIKQQNGTAIKTIDNSVTK
;
A
#
# COMPACT_ATOMS: atom_id res chain seq x y z
N MET A 1 4.80 36.15 -55.14
CA MET A 1 4.55 34.72 -54.92
C MET A 1 4.73 34.42 -53.44
N LYS A 2 3.64 34.22 -52.67
CA LYS A 2 3.71 33.88 -51.23
C LYS A 2 3.80 32.37 -51.12
N LYS A 3 4.90 31.86 -50.52
CA LYS A 3 5.08 30.44 -50.20
C LYS A 3 4.39 30.12 -48.91
N TYR A 4 3.33 29.32 -48.95
CA TYR A 4 2.69 28.73 -47.76
C TYR A 4 3.47 27.49 -47.36
N ALA A 5 4.08 27.50 -46.18
CA ALA A 5 4.63 26.32 -45.56
C ALA A 5 3.48 25.57 -44.84
N ILE A 6 3.14 24.38 -45.32
CA ILE A 6 2.21 23.48 -44.67
C ILE A 6 3.03 22.72 -43.62
N ALA A 7 2.83 23.03 -42.35
CA ALA A 7 3.36 22.24 -41.25
C ALA A 7 2.53 20.95 -41.14
N LEU A 8 3.15 19.84 -41.57
CA LEU A 8 2.59 18.49 -41.35
C LEU A 8 2.75 18.13 -39.89
N MET A 9 1.66 18.26 -39.12
CA MET A 9 1.59 17.85 -37.74
C MET A 9 1.43 16.33 -37.72
N CYS A 10 2.55 15.59 -37.55
CA CYS A 10 2.51 14.15 -37.25
C CYS A 10 1.82 13.97 -35.90
N LEU A 11 0.56 13.59 -35.92
CA LEU A 11 -0.13 12.99 -34.79
C LEU A 11 0.53 11.62 -34.54
N LEU A 12 1.47 11.59 -33.62
CA LEU A 12 1.90 10.34 -32.99
C LEU A 12 0.70 9.83 -32.18
N SER A 13 -0.05 8.90 -32.73
CA SER A 13 -0.98 8.10 -31.97
C SER A 13 -0.14 7.28 -30.97
N ALA A 14 -0.07 7.72 -29.72
CA ALA A 14 0.37 6.87 -28.65
C ALA A 14 -0.55 5.64 -28.67
N SER A 15 0.01 4.47 -28.88
CA SER A 15 -0.70 3.21 -28.69
C SER A 15 -1.11 3.19 -27.22
N ALA A 16 -2.40 3.36 -26.92
CA ALA A 16 -2.90 3.16 -25.58
C ALA A 16 -2.68 1.67 -25.27
N PHE A 17 -1.73 1.38 -24.39
CA PHE A 17 -1.61 0.05 -23.81
C PHE A 17 -2.89 -0.22 -23.04
N SER A 18 -3.45 -1.41 -23.22
CA SER A 18 -4.66 -1.89 -22.55
C SER A 18 -4.32 -3.16 -21.81
N GLU A 19 -4.66 -3.22 -20.53
CA GLU A 19 -4.54 -4.45 -19.74
C GLU A 19 -5.84 -5.24 -19.80
N THR A 20 -5.74 -6.54 -20.01
CA THR A 20 -6.88 -7.45 -20.24
C THR A 20 -6.87 -8.59 -19.25
N TYR A 21 -7.93 -8.72 -18.47
CA TYR A 21 -8.16 -9.88 -17.61
C TYR A 21 -9.43 -10.63 -18.04
N LYS A 22 -9.33 -11.96 -18.10
CA LYS A 22 -10.42 -12.80 -18.57
C LYS A 22 -11.69 -12.61 -17.74
N GLY A 23 -12.77 -12.26 -18.42
CA GLY A 23 -14.07 -12.06 -17.80
C GLY A 23 -14.36 -10.62 -17.36
N TYR A 24 -13.43 -9.74 -17.60
CA TYR A 24 -13.52 -8.31 -17.30
C TYR A 24 -13.36 -7.42 -18.54
N PRO A 25 -13.89 -6.19 -18.50
CA PRO A 25 -13.57 -5.19 -19.50
C PRO A 25 -12.08 -4.84 -19.47
N ASP A 26 -11.54 -4.49 -20.64
CA ASP A 26 -10.18 -3.96 -20.75
C ASP A 26 -10.06 -2.61 -20.05
N ILE A 27 -8.93 -2.38 -19.40
CA ILE A 27 -8.62 -1.10 -18.75
C ILE A 27 -7.53 -0.36 -19.51
N PRO A 28 -7.56 0.99 -19.54
CA PRO A 28 -6.43 1.79 -20.01
C PRO A 28 -5.21 1.61 -19.11
N GLY A 29 -4.01 1.66 -19.71
CA GLY A 29 -2.75 1.54 -19.00
C GLY A 29 -2.24 0.12 -18.88
N THR A 30 -1.18 -0.06 -18.09
CA THR A 30 -0.52 -1.34 -17.84
C THR A 30 -0.51 -1.61 -16.33
N ALA A 31 -0.84 -2.81 -15.92
CA ALA A 31 -0.72 -3.23 -14.54
C ALA A 31 0.74 -3.24 -14.09
N VAL A 32 1.04 -2.55 -13.00
CA VAL A 32 2.38 -2.47 -12.40
C VAL A 32 2.42 -2.98 -10.96
N GLY A 33 1.27 -3.35 -10.39
CA GLY A 33 1.16 -3.92 -9.05
C GLY A 33 -0.25 -4.35 -8.71
N PHE A 34 -0.38 -5.06 -7.60
CA PHE A 34 -1.64 -5.62 -7.08
C PHE A 34 -1.69 -5.46 -5.56
N ALA A 35 -2.89 -5.62 -4.97
CA ALA A 35 -2.99 -5.77 -3.52
C ALA A 35 -2.20 -6.99 -3.06
N THR A 36 -1.39 -6.84 -2.00
CA THR A 36 -0.48 -7.87 -1.49
C THR A 36 -0.73 -8.22 -0.03
N GLU A 37 -1.48 -7.39 0.70
CA GLU A 37 -1.70 -7.57 2.13
C GLU A 37 -3.10 -7.11 2.52
N ILE A 38 -3.79 -7.91 3.33
CA ILE A 38 -5.04 -7.52 4.00
C ILE A 38 -4.68 -6.92 5.36
N VAL A 39 -5.05 -5.65 5.57
CA VAL A 39 -4.86 -4.96 6.85
C VAL A 39 -6.05 -5.21 7.77
N SER A 40 -7.26 -5.11 7.23
CA SER A 40 -8.49 -5.42 7.95
C SER A 40 -9.62 -5.75 7.00
N TYR A 41 -10.56 -6.57 7.47
CA TYR A 41 -11.82 -6.85 6.80
C TYR A 41 -12.95 -6.85 7.82
N THR A 42 -13.96 -6.03 7.56
CA THR A 42 -15.16 -5.92 8.37
C THR A 42 -16.36 -6.23 7.50
N PRO A 43 -16.83 -7.48 7.47
CA PRO A 43 -17.98 -7.86 6.65
C PRO A 43 -19.26 -7.20 7.15
N GLY A 44 -20.09 -6.75 6.24
CA GLY A 44 -21.47 -6.43 6.52
C GLY A 44 -22.29 -7.66 6.94
N PRO A 45 -23.57 -7.47 7.31
CA PRO A 45 -24.43 -8.57 7.73
C PRO A 45 -24.70 -9.56 6.59
N ASN A 46 -24.99 -10.80 6.97
CA ASN A 46 -25.46 -11.89 6.10
C ASN A 46 -24.49 -12.42 5.04
N VAL A 47 -23.22 -11.98 5.01
CA VAL A 47 -22.21 -12.60 4.15
C VAL A 47 -22.00 -14.04 4.58
N SER A 48 -22.09 -14.99 3.65
CA SER A 48 -21.79 -16.41 3.90
C SER A 48 -20.31 -16.62 4.21
N SER A 49 -19.98 -17.61 5.05
CA SER A 49 -18.60 -17.92 5.43
C SER A 49 -17.70 -18.24 4.23
N SER A 50 -18.28 -18.81 3.15
CA SER A 50 -17.55 -19.12 1.91
C SER A 50 -17.07 -17.87 1.17
N TYR A 51 -17.65 -16.69 1.42
CA TYR A 51 -17.28 -15.43 0.79
C TYR A 51 -16.56 -14.45 1.74
N LYS A 52 -16.22 -14.90 2.96
CA LYS A 52 -15.46 -14.12 3.97
C LYS A 52 -13.97 -14.45 3.97
N VAL A 53 -13.37 -14.59 2.81
CA VAL A 53 -11.94 -14.92 2.66
C VAL A 53 -11.23 -13.73 1.99
N PRO A 54 -10.73 -12.74 2.76
CA PRO A 54 -10.22 -11.50 2.21
C PRO A 54 -8.97 -11.67 1.35
N GLU A 55 -8.18 -12.73 1.56
CA GLU A 55 -6.99 -13.03 0.78
C GLU A 55 -7.29 -13.31 -0.71
N ARG A 56 -8.55 -13.53 -1.08
CA ARG A 56 -8.97 -13.77 -2.46
C ARG A 56 -8.83 -12.55 -3.37
N ILE A 57 -8.76 -11.35 -2.80
CA ILE A 57 -8.54 -10.12 -3.57
C ILE A 57 -7.06 -9.76 -3.75
N LEU A 58 -6.16 -10.62 -3.29
CA LEU A 58 -4.72 -10.42 -3.45
C LEU A 58 -4.23 -10.99 -4.77
N GLY A 59 -3.36 -10.20 -5.45
CA GLY A 59 -2.82 -10.56 -6.76
C GLY A 59 -3.73 -10.16 -7.93
N GLU A 60 -3.55 -10.86 -9.05
CA GLU A 60 -4.26 -10.58 -10.31
C GLU A 60 -5.73 -10.98 -10.26
N PRO A 61 -6.60 -10.30 -11.03
CA PRO A 61 -7.98 -10.72 -11.22
C PRO A 61 -8.07 -12.17 -11.72
N ASN A 62 -8.73 -13.04 -10.98
CA ASN A 62 -8.68 -14.49 -11.23
C ASN A 62 -10.02 -15.24 -11.10
N ARG A 63 -11.10 -14.53 -10.78
CA ARG A 63 -12.42 -15.11 -10.57
C ARG A 63 -12.88 -16.08 -11.66
N TYR A 64 -12.39 -15.91 -12.88
CA TYR A 64 -12.84 -16.73 -14.00
C TYR A 64 -12.58 -18.24 -13.82
N SER A 65 -11.72 -18.62 -12.89
CA SER A 65 -11.43 -20.03 -12.64
C SER A 65 -12.48 -20.74 -11.78
N THR A 66 -13.11 -20.03 -10.83
CA THR A 66 -14.19 -20.58 -9.96
C THR A 66 -15.09 -19.46 -9.43
N ASN A 67 -16.37 -19.72 -9.21
CA ASN A 67 -17.29 -18.75 -8.56
C ASN A 67 -16.92 -18.45 -7.09
N GLU A 68 -15.87 -19.08 -6.56
CA GLU A 68 -15.47 -19.01 -5.16
C GLU A 68 -14.31 -18.04 -4.91
N ASN A 69 -13.71 -17.46 -5.97
CA ASN A 69 -12.54 -16.55 -5.83
C ASN A 69 -12.96 -15.08 -5.72
N ILE A 70 -13.90 -14.79 -4.84
CA ILE A 70 -14.34 -13.41 -4.57
C ILE A 70 -14.45 -13.17 -3.07
N LEU A 71 -14.34 -11.89 -2.71
CA LEU A 71 -14.63 -11.40 -1.37
C LEU A 71 -15.91 -10.58 -1.39
N SER A 72 -16.98 -11.04 -0.72
CA SER A 72 -18.16 -10.21 -0.52
C SER A 72 -17.94 -9.23 0.63
N LEU A 73 -18.17 -7.96 0.40
CA LEU A 73 -18.09 -6.96 1.47
C LEU A 73 -19.30 -7.02 2.41
N GLY A 74 -20.47 -7.35 1.90
CA GLY A 74 -21.71 -7.20 2.64
C GLY A 74 -22.13 -5.75 2.76
N ALA A 75 -23.43 -5.50 3.01
CA ALA A 75 -23.97 -4.15 3.11
C ALA A 75 -23.22 -3.31 4.17
N ALA A 76 -22.65 -2.19 3.77
CA ALA A 76 -21.78 -1.32 4.55
C ALA A 76 -20.51 -1.99 5.11
N GLY A 77 -20.14 -3.16 4.60
CA GLY A 77 -18.87 -3.82 4.92
C GLY A 77 -17.68 -3.13 4.25
N SER A 78 -16.48 -3.44 4.73
CA SER A 78 -15.27 -2.81 4.22
C SER A 78 -14.06 -3.73 4.28
N VAL A 79 -13.09 -3.46 3.41
CA VAL A 79 -11.76 -4.07 3.42
C VAL A 79 -10.69 -2.98 3.31
N VAL A 80 -9.57 -3.16 4.02
CA VAL A 80 -8.39 -2.33 3.92
C VAL A 80 -7.23 -3.18 3.45
N VAL A 81 -6.53 -2.71 2.41
CA VAL A 81 -5.39 -3.40 1.80
C VAL A 81 -4.15 -2.53 1.74
N ARG A 82 -3.00 -3.18 1.54
CA ARG A 82 -1.71 -2.57 1.18
C ARG A 82 -1.14 -3.24 -0.07
N PHE A 83 -0.09 -2.64 -0.61
CA PHE A 83 0.55 -3.02 -1.87
C PHE A 83 2.04 -3.28 -1.74
N SER A 84 2.52 -3.58 -0.51
CA SER A 84 3.95 -3.75 -0.24
C SER A 84 4.64 -4.63 -1.31
N PRO A 85 5.79 -4.22 -1.88
CA PRO A 85 6.64 -3.10 -1.48
C PRO A 85 6.31 -1.75 -2.17
N TYR A 86 5.08 -1.58 -2.63
CA TYR A 86 4.65 -0.37 -3.35
C TYR A 86 3.60 0.43 -2.58
N ALA A 87 3.35 1.66 -3.02
CA ALA A 87 2.21 2.51 -2.70
C ALA A 87 1.55 2.98 -3.98
N ILE A 88 0.26 3.32 -3.94
CA ILE A 88 -0.43 4.02 -5.04
C ILE A 88 0.24 5.39 -5.20
N LYS A 89 0.64 5.75 -6.43
CA LYS A 89 1.32 7.02 -6.72
C LYS A 89 0.44 7.90 -7.59
N LYS A 90 0.46 9.20 -7.35
CA LYS A 90 -0.03 10.21 -8.28
C LYS A 90 0.75 10.09 -9.59
N SER A 91 0.07 9.76 -10.71
CA SER A 91 0.72 9.59 -12.03
C SER A 91 1.12 10.92 -12.67
N GLY A 92 0.49 12.01 -12.27
CA GLY A 92 0.60 13.33 -12.89
C GLY A 92 -0.27 13.45 -14.16
N THR A 93 -1.20 12.52 -14.39
CA THR A 93 -2.13 12.51 -15.52
C THR A 93 -3.57 12.39 -15.01
N ALA A 94 -4.56 12.50 -15.89
CA ALA A 94 -5.97 12.28 -15.57
C ALA A 94 -6.40 10.81 -15.75
N ASP A 95 -5.45 9.91 -15.97
CA ASP A 95 -5.71 8.48 -16.07
C ASP A 95 -5.88 7.87 -14.66
N ALA A 96 -6.55 6.72 -14.58
CA ALA A 96 -6.69 6.05 -13.31
C ALA A 96 -5.35 5.49 -12.79
N ASP A 97 -5.04 5.72 -11.51
CA ASP A 97 -3.85 5.21 -10.83
C ASP A 97 -4.06 3.80 -10.27
N PHE A 98 -5.30 3.43 -10.02
CA PHE A 98 -5.68 2.07 -9.63
C PHE A 98 -7.09 1.71 -10.09
N TYR A 99 -7.34 0.42 -10.18
CA TYR A 99 -8.63 -0.16 -10.58
C TYR A 99 -9.11 -1.18 -9.55
N VAL A 100 -10.41 -1.16 -9.26
CA VAL A 100 -11.09 -2.15 -8.42
C VAL A 100 -11.94 -3.03 -9.33
N TYR A 101 -11.73 -4.33 -9.23
CA TYR A 101 -12.43 -5.36 -10.00
C TYR A 101 -13.50 -6.01 -9.13
N GLU A 102 -14.72 -6.00 -9.63
CA GLU A 102 -15.87 -6.64 -9.02
C GLU A 102 -16.40 -7.73 -9.91
N ALA A 103 -16.78 -8.80 -9.31
CA ALA A 103 -17.31 -9.97 -9.96
C ALA A 103 -18.85 -9.97 -9.94
N GLY A 104 -19.48 -10.31 -11.06
CA GLY A 104 -20.94 -10.46 -11.11
C GLY A 104 -21.68 -9.20 -11.50
N THR A 105 -22.83 -8.99 -10.87
CA THR A 105 -23.65 -7.79 -11.06
C THR A 105 -23.00 -6.64 -10.29
N TYR A 106 -22.87 -5.51 -10.93
CA TYR A 106 -22.30 -4.33 -10.30
C TYR A 106 -23.08 -3.91 -9.04
N GLU A 107 -22.36 -3.79 -7.95
CA GLU A 107 -22.82 -3.29 -6.66
C GLU A 107 -21.91 -2.12 -6.27
N SER A 108 -22.48 -1.01 -5.82
CA SER A 108 -21.72 0.24 -5.61
C SER A 108 -20.84 0.18 -4.38
N TRP A 109 -19.67 0.81 -4.46
CA TRP A 109 -18.75 1.04 -3.35
C TRP A 109 -18.09 2.40 -3.44
N ASP A 110 -17.50 2.83 -2.33
CA ASP A 110 -16.59 3.97 -2.27
C ASP A 110 -15.16 3.49 -1.99
N ALA A 111 -14.18 4.15 -2.62
CA ALA A 111 -12.76 3.92 -2.38
C ALA A 111 -12.14 5.10 -1.64
N TYR A 112 -11.28 4.80 -0.66
CA TYR A 112 -10.56 5.79 0.14
C TYR A 112 -9.09 5.42 0.23
N VAL A 113 -8.21 6.40 0.16
CA VAL A 113 -6.76 6.23 0.30
C VAL A 113 -6.26 6.87 1.59
N SER A 114 -5.14 6.37 2.11
CA SER A 114 -4.50 6.88 3.33
C SER A 114 -3.00 6.59 3.33
N ASN A 115 -2.24 7.42 4.06
CA ASN A 115 -0.81 7.19 4.31
C ASN A 115 -0.54 6.44 5.62
N ASP A 116 -1.40 6.62 6.61
CA ASP A 116 -1.21 6.13 7.98
C ASP A 116 -2.26 5.11 8.44
N GLY A 117 -3.29 4.85 7.60
CA GLY A 117 -4.40 3.95 7.90
C GLY A 117 -5.43 4.53 8.88
N SER A 118 -5.31 5.80 9.27
CA SER A 118 -6.23 6.48 10.20
C SER A 118 -7.00 7.63 9.55
N GLU A 119 -6.32 8.48 8.79
CA GLU A 119 -6.93 9.56 8.03
C GLU A 119 -7.23 9.10 6.60
N TRP A 120 -8.50 9.19 6.19
CA TRP A 120 -8.99 8.64 4.93
C TRP A 120 -9.51 9.72 3.99
N ILE A 121 -9.01 9.73 2.75
CA ILE A 121 -9.44 10.66 1.71
C ILE A 121 -10.15 9.85 0.64
N LYS A 122 -11.36 10.27 0.26
CA LYS A 122 -12.14 9.62 -0.79
C LYS A 122 -11.49 9.81 -2.14
N ALA A 123 -11.25 8.72 -2.87
CA ALA A 123 -10.75 8.74 -4.23
C ALA A 123 -11.89 9.03 -5.23
N THR A 124 -11.55 9.68 -6.34
CA THR A 124 -12.51 10.05 -7.38
C THR A 124 -12.49 9.04 -8.52
N PRO A 125 -13.63 8.43 -8.89
CA PRO A 125 -13.69 7.55 -10.04
C PRO A 125 -13.55 8.34 -11.34
N VAL A 126 -12.67 7.89 -12.23
CA VAL A 126 -12.43 8.50 -13.56
C VAL A 126 -12.67 7.53 -14.71
N PHE A 127 -12.73 6.25 -14.42
CA PHE A 127 -13.04 5.20 -15.38
C PHE A 127 -14.13 4.28 -14.84
N GLN A 128 -15.10 3.91 -15.66
CA GLN A 128 -16.15 2.95 -15.30
C GLN A 128 -16.48 2.07 -16.50
N ALA A 129 -16.32 0.77 -16.31
CA ALA A 129 -16.78 -0.25 -17.23
C ALA A 129 -17.70 -1.21 -16.46
N ILE A 130 -18.98 -0.86 -16.39
CA ILE A 130 -19.99 -1.59 -15.63
C ILE A 130 -20.65 -2.61 -16.56
N ASN A 131 -20.69 -3.84 -16.10
CA ASN A 131 -21.41 -4.91 -16.75
C ASN A 131 -22.78 -5.12 -16.07
N PRO A 132 -23.86 -4.60 -16.64
CA PRO A 132 -25.19 -4.74 -16.05
C PRO A 132 -25.67 -6.20 -16.07
N ALA A 133 -26.49 -6.59 -15.11
CA ALA A 133 -27.01 -7.95 -15.00
C ALA A 133 -27.67 -8.45 -16.30
N SER A 134 -28.29 -7.56 -17.09
CA SER A 134 -28.91 -7.87 -18.38
C SER A 134 -27.92 -8.20 -19.51
N ALA A 135 -26.64 -7.80 -19.36
CA ALA A 135 -25.59 -7.99 -20.36
C ALA A 135 -24.57 -9.06 -19.95
N GLN A 136 -24.76 -9.76 -18.83
CA GLN A 136 -23.87 -10.81 -18.40
C GLN A 136 -23.84 -11.97 -19.40
N THR A 137 -22.66 -12.21 -19.94
CA THR A 137 -22.37 -13.36 -20.80
C THR A 137 -21.49 -14.35 -20.05
N THR A 138 -21.27 -15.54 -20.61
CA THR A 138 -20.31 -16.50 -20.04
C THR A 138 -18.86 -15.99 -20.08
N THR A 139 -18.57 -14.96 -20.87
CA THR A 139 -17.22 -14.43 -21.13
C THR A 139 -16.96 -13.07 -20.53
N ASN A 140 -17.99 -12.31 -20.13
CA ASN A 140 -17.84 -10.99 -19.54
C ASN A 140 -18.87 -10.82 -18.41
N ARG A 141 -18.45 -10.91 -17.17
CA ARG A 141 -19.32 -10.93 -15.97
C ARG A 141 -18.88 -9.96 -14.88
N GLY A 142 -17.77 -9.27 -15.06
CA GLY A 142 -17.23 -8.38 -14.05
C GLY A 142 -17.36 -6.92 -14.44
N SER A 143 -17.31 -6.06 -13.44
CA SER A 143 -17.26 -4.60 -13.56
C SER A 143 -15.91 -4.10 -13.07
N VAL A 144 -15.46 -2.97 -13.60
CA VAL A 144 -14.18 -2.34 -13.23
C VAL A 144 -14.39 -0.85 -13.06
N ILE A 145 -13.93 -0.32 -11.92
CA ILE A 145 -13.91 1.11 -11.64
C ILE A 145 -12.47 1.55 -11.44
N GLY A 146 -12.02 2.56 -12.19
CA GLY A 146 -10.71 3.18 -12.08
C GLY A 146 -10.77 4.51 -11.36
N TYR A 147 -9.77 4.78 -10.53
CA TYR A 147 -9.67 5.94 -9.66
C TYR A 147 -8.37 6.70 -9.90
N ASP A 148 -8.48 8.02 -9.96
CA ASP A 148 -7.38 8.96 -10.03
C ASP A 148 -7.15 9.58 -8.65
N VAL A 149 -5.91 9.53 -8.16
CA VAL A 149 -5.50 10.15 -6.90
C VAL A 149 -4.76 11.47 -7.10
N ASP A 150 -4.48 11.89 -8.34
CA ASP A 150 -3.86 13.18 -8.64
C ASP A 150 -4.72 14.36 -8.19
N VAL A 151 -6.05 14.21 -8.29
CA VAL A 151 -7.03 15.24 -7.89
C VAL A 151 -7.17 15.39 -6.37
N ILE A 152 -6.55 14.53 -5.58
CA ILE A 152 -6.58 14.61 -4.12
C ILE A 152 -5.68 15.76 -3.67
N ASP A 153 -6.28 16.73 -2.96
CA ASP A 153 -5.55 17.82 -2.30
C ASP A 153 -4.80 17.29 -1.08
N SER A 154 -3.58 16.86 -1.31
CA SER A 154 -2.66 16.31 -0.29
C SER A 154 -1.23 16.62 -0.70
N GLU A 155 -0.38 16.97 0.28
CA GLU A 155 1.06 17.13 0.07
C GLU A 155 1.75 15.80 -0.31
N SER A 156 1.12 14.67 0.01
CA SER A 156 1.65 13.36 -0.36
C SER A 156 1.50 13.08 -1.85
N ASP A 157 2.54 12.56 -2.46
CA ASP A 157 2.57 12.07 -3.85
C ASP A 157 2.13 10.59 -3.98
N SER A 158 1.87 9.93 -2.86
CA SER A 158 1.54 8.50 -2.82
C SER A 158 0.74 8.12 -1.57
N PHE A 159 0.06 6.96 -1.63
CA PHE A 159 -0.79 6.46 -0.56
C PHE A 159 -0.53 4.97 -0.31
N THR A 160 -0.26 4.62 0.95
CA THR A 160 0.13 3.26 1.37
C THR A 160 -1.07 2.32 1.52
N TYR A 161 -2.23 2.86 1.91
CA TYR A 161 -3.44 2.11 2.22
C TYR A 161 -4.57 2.45 1.27
N LEU A 162 -5.37 1.44 0.91
CA LEU A 162 -6.65 1.59 0.23
C LEU A 162 -7.74 0.92 1.06
N LYS A 163 -8.85 1.62 1.27
CA LYS A 163 -10.06 1.09 1.89
C LYS A 163 -11.19 1.13 0.87
N ILE A 164 -11.86 0.00 0.71
CA ILE A 164 -13.10 -0.12 -0.08
C ILE A 164 -14.26 -0.31 0.91
N VAL A 165 -15.31 0.46 0.74
CA VAL A 165 -16.52 0.42 1.59
C VAL A 165 -17.72 0.20 0.69
N ASP A 166 -18.48 -0.84 0.94
CA ASP A 166 -19.73 -1.09 0.24
C ASP A 166 -20.76 0.02 0.52
N THR A 167 -21.36 0.51 -0.55
CA THR A 167 -22.43 1.51 -0.50
C THR A 167 -23.73 1.00 -1.13
N SER A 168 -23.71 -0.26 -1.57
CA SER A 168 -24.89 -0.90 -2.13
C SER A 168 -25.92 -1.19 -1.04
N LEU A 169 -27.17 -1.25 -1.43
CA LEU A 169 -28.26 -1.72 -0.57
C LEU A 169 -28.62 -3.19 -0.87
N SER A 170 -27.74 -3.89 -1.59
CA SER A 170 -27.95 -5.26 -2.00
C SER A 170 -28.08 -6.20 -0.80
N LYS A 171 -29.03 -7.12 -0.89
CA LYS A 171 -29.34 -8.10 0.15
C LYS A 171 -29.43 -9.52 -0.41
N TYR A 172 -28.71 -9.79 -1.52
CA TYR A 172 -28.69 -11.11 -2.12
C TYR A 172 -28.18 -12.15 -1.14
N ALA A 173 -28.72 -13.36 -1.20
CA ALA A 173 -28.78 -14.28 -0.07
C ALA A 173 -27.42 -14.74 0.49
N ASP A 174 -26.37 -14.91 -0.33
CA ASP A 174 -25.11 -15.52 0.09
C ASP A 174 -23.90 -14.58 0.00
N SER A 175 -23.92 -13.62 -0.93
CA SER A 175 -22.88 -12.60 -1.15
C SER A 175 -23.50 -11.22 -1.30
N PRO A 176 -24.05 -10.63 -0.22
CA PRO A 176 -24.62 -9.29 -0.28
C PRO A 176 -23.53 -8.24 -0.37
N GLY A 177 -23.80 -7.14 -1.10
CA GLY A 177 -22.85 -6.05 -1.30
C GLY A 177 -21.78 -6.38 -2.34
N ALA A 178 -20.83 -5.48 -2.53
CA ALA A 178 -19.81 -5.62 -3.57
C ALA A 178 -18.97 -6.88 -3.41
N ASP A 179 -18.86 -7.63 -4.50
CA ASP A 179 -18.15 -8.90 -4.64
C ASP A 179 -16.78 -8.65 -5.29
N LEU A 180 -15.78 -8.31 -4.51
CA LEU A 180 -14.45 -7.94 -5.01
C LEU A 180 -13.63 -9.15 -5.46
N ASP A 181 -12.89 -8.99 -6.58
CA ASP A 181 -11.95 -10.00 -7.10
C ASP A 181 -10.50 -9.55 -6.96
N ALA A 182 -10.18 -8.31 -7.31
CA ALA A 182 -8.81 -7.80 -7.25
C ALA A 182 -8.75 -6.27 -7.22
N ILE A 183 -7.55 -5.76 -6.86
CA ILE A 183 -7.18 -4.36 -6.99
C ILE A 183 -5.88 -4.28 -7.77
N VAL A 184 -5.91 -3.55 -8.89
CA VAL A 184 -4.81 -3.43 -9.85
C VAL A 184 -4.26 -2.01 -9.80
N LEU A 185 -2.95 -1.84 -9.70
CA LEU A 185 -2.27 -0.55 -9.76
C LEU A 185 -1.70 -0.30 -11.15
N THR A 186 -1.86 0.91 -11.67
CA THR A 186 -1.25 1.40 -12.90
C THR A 186 -0.22 2.49 -12.65
N SER A 187 -0.16 3.04 -11.43
CA SER A 187 0.86 3.98 -11.00
C SER A 187 1.34 3.63 -9.59
N VAL A 188 2.66 3.43 -9.43
CA VAL A 188 3.23 3.01 -8.15
C VAL A 188 4.47 3.81 -7.76
N LYS A 189 4.65 3.98 -6.45
CA LYS A 189 5.89 4.40 -5.81
C LYS A 189 6.45 3.20 -5.05
N ALA A 190 7.69 2.83 -5.34
CA ALA A 190 8.36 1.82 -4.55
C ALA A 190 8.64 2.35 -3.13
N LEU A 191 8.20 1.60 -2.12
CA LEU A 191 8.43 1.92 -0.71
C LEU A 191 9.74 1.31 -0.20
N GLY A 192 10.34 0.39 -0.97
CA GLY A 192 11.49 -0.39 -0.58
C GLY A 192 11.15 -1.52 0.40
N THR A 193 12.15 -2.34 0.64
CA THR A 193 12.10 -3.42 1.62
C THR A 193 12.95 -3.08 2.83
N GLU A 194 12.56 -3.57 4.00
CA GLU A 194 13.36 -3.46 5.20
C GLU A 194 14.44 -4.53 5.18
N VAL A 195 15.68 -4.12 4.96
CA VAL A 195 16.84 -5.00 5.02
C VAL A 195 17.23 -5.18 6.49
N PHE A 196 17.21 -6.42 6.96
CA PHE A 196 17.69 -6.76 8.30
C PHE A 196 19.20 -6.48 8.42
N ILE A 197 19.60 -5.77 9.47
CA ILE A 197 20.99 -5.38 9.71
C ILE A 197 21.56 -6.12 10.91
N ASP A 198 20.86 -6.11 12.06
CA ASP A 198 21.38 -6.65 13.31
C ASP A 198 20.23 -6.97 14.29
N THR A 199 20.52 -7.76 15.31
CA THR A 199 19.57 -8.14 16.36
C THR A 199 20.22 -8.14 17.72
N ASP A 200 19.46 -7.75 18.73
CA ASP A 200 19.81 -7.95 20.15
C ASP A 200 18.55 -8.42 20.91
N SER A 201 18.70 -9.04 22.06
CA SER A 201 17.56 -9.53 22.84
C SER A 201 17.75 -9.26 24.32
N ARG A 202 16.66 -8.80 24.98
CA ARG A 202 16.68 -8.50 26.39
C ARG A 202 15.31 -8.66 27.03
N ASN A 203 15.28 -9.19 28.24
CA ASN A 203 14.05 -9.37 29.04
C ASN A 203 12.92 -10.10 28.27
N GLY A 204 13.33 -11.01 27.34
CA GLY A 204 12.41 -11.78 26.50
C GLY A 204 11.75 -10.99 25.39
N LYS A 205 12.27 -9.83 25.05
CA LYS A 205 11.99 -9.09 23.82
C LYS A 205 13.14 -9.25 22.86
N VAL A 206 12.85 -9.31 21.56
CA VAL A 206 13.84 -9.33 20.46
C VAL A 206 13.78 -7.97 19.77
N TYR A 207 14.91 -7.35 19.57
CA TYR A 207 15.08 -6.06 18.92
C TYR A 207 15.80 -6.28 17.59
N ASN A 208 15.17 -5.95 16.49
CA ASN A 208 15.72 -6.12 15.16
C ASN A 208 15.94 -4.76 14.51
N LEU A 209 17.19 -4.46 14.13
CA LEU A 209 17.55 -3.27 13.39
C LEU A 209 17.32 -3.49 11.89
N TYR A 210 16.61 -2.60 11.25
CA TYR A 210 16.35 -2.61 9.82
C TYR A 210 16.73 -1.28 9.17
N GLN A 211 17.11 -1.36 7.90
CA GLN A 211 17.21 -0.20 7.03
C GLN A 211 16.40 -0.44 5.76
N ASN A 212 15.59 0.54 5.36
CA ASN A 212 14.89 0.48 4.09
C ASN A 212 15.88 0.67 2.93
N ASP A 213 15.85 -0.19 1.93
CA ASP A 213 16.81 -0.22 0.83
C ASP A 213 16.61 0.91 -0.20
N ILE A 214 15.43 1.53 -0.23
CA ILE A 214 15.11 2.65 -1.14
C ILE A 214 15.11 3.98 -0.40
N THR A 215 14.36 4.09 0.70
CA THR A 215 14.24 5.37 1.43
C THR A 215 15.41 5.64 2.36
N GLY A 216 16.23 4.61 2.64
CA GLY A 216 17.32 4.68 3.60
C GLY A 216 16.88 4.79 5.06
N ALA A 217 15.58 4.84 5.33
CA ALA A 217 15.05 4.96 6.68
C ALA A 217 15.56 3.84 7.58
N VAL A 218 15.96 4.20 8.81
CA VAL A 218 16.50 3.27 9.82
C VAL A 218 15.52 3.13 10.97
N GLY A 219 15.23 1.90 11.39
CA GLY A 219 14.33 1.63 12.50
C GLY A 219 14.62 0.34 13.24
N VAL A 220 14.05 0.22 14.44
CA VAL A 220 14.13 -0.98 15.27
C VAL A 220 12.72 -1.52 15.50
N LYS A 221 12.50 -2.78 15.14
CA LYS A 221 11.30 -3.56 15.50
C LYS A 221 11.55 -4.27 16.81
N ILE A 222 10.61 -4.16 17.73
CA ILE A 222 10.64 -4.83 19.03
C ILE A 222 9.54 -5.89 19.03
N ILE A 223 9.92 -7.15 19.15
CA ILE A 223 9.01 -8.30 19.22
C ILE A 223 8.96 -8.78 20.66
N SER A 224 7.81 -8.66 21.29
CA SER A 224 7.57 -9.12 22.66
C SER A 224 7.27 -10.62 22.71
N LYS A 225 7.26 -11.22 23.92
CA LYS A 225 6.99 -12.66 24.13
C LYS A 225 5.61 -13.12 23.63
N ASP A 226 4.64 -12.22 23.60
CA ASP A 226 3.29 -12.44 23.11
C ASP A 226 3.16 -12.20 21.59
N ASN A 227 4.28 -12.04 20.90
CA ASN A 227 4.38 -11.68 19.47
C ASN A 227 3.84 -10.28 19.11
N THR A 228 3.55 -9.42 20.09
CA THR A 228 3.28 -8.02 19.77
C THR A 228 4.53 -7.37 19.19
N VAL A 229 4.32 -6.58 18.12
CA VAL A 229 5.39 -5.86 17.42
C VAL A 229 5.19 -4.36 17.61
N SER A 230 6.24 -3.68 18.06
CA SER A 230 6.31 -2.22 18.06
C SER A 230 7.51 -1.76 17.23
N TYR A 231 7.47 -0.50 16.76
CA TYR A 231 8.48 0.06 15.87
C TYR A 231 8.99 1.40 16.39
N ILE A 232 10.31 1.56 16.43
CA ILE A 232 10.96 2.81 16.82
C ILE A 232 11.79 3.33 15.63
N PRO A 233 11.41 4.46 15.00
CA PRO A 233 12.20 5.06 13.93
C PRO A 233 13.45 5.72 14.48
N PHE A 234 14.59 5.58 13.77
CA PHE A 234 15.86 6.25 14.04
C PHE A 234 16.21 7.28 12.97
N SER A 235 15.82 7.05 11.74
CA SER A 235 15.84 8.02 10.63
C SER A 235 14.65 7.72 9.72
N THR A 236 14.11 8.74 9.08
CA THR A 236 13.04 8.63 8.08
C THR A 236 13.54 8.82 6.65
N ASP A 237 14.82 9.09 6.48
CA ASP A 237 15.46 9.39 5.20
C ASP A 237 16.78 8.62 5.01
N ASP A 238 17.46 8.84 3.88
CA ASP A 238 18.71 8.22 3.49
C ASP A 238 19.96 8.91 4.08
N SER A 239 19.83 9.63 5.17
CA SER A 239 20.95 10.33 5.82
C SER A 239 21.93 9.41 6.54
N LEU A 240 21.49 8.20 6.92
CA LEU A 240 22.23 7.24 7.72
C LEU A 240 22.43 5.90 6.99
N LYS A 241 23.55 5.24 7.32
CA LYS A 241 23.78 3.83 7.04
C LYS A 241 23.88 3.08 8.36
N ALA A 242 22.89 2.25 8.66
CA ALA A 242 22.86 1.42 9.87
C ALA A 242 24.00 0.39 9.88
N ILE A 243 24.61 0.15 11.03
CA ILE A 243 25.74 -0.77 11.21
C ILE A 243 25.43 -1.82 12.27
N ALA A 244 25.00 -1.43 13.49
CA ALA A 244 24.80 -2.32 14.60
C ALA A 244 23.79 -1.82 15.62
N LEU A 245 23.28 -2.74 16.43
CA LEU A 245 22.34 -2.51 17.52
C LEU A 245 22.96 -2.96 18.85
N SER A 246 22.72 -2.20 19.92
CA SER A 246 23.12 -2.57 21.28
C SER A 246 22.13 -2.09 22.32
N LEU A 247 21.85 -2.94 23.32
CA LEU A 247 20.98 -2.68 24.47
C LEU A 247 21.76 -2.60 25.80
N GLN A 248 23.03 -2.24 25.78
CA GLN A 248 23.92 -2.34 26.94
C GLN A 248 23.98 -1.10 27.84
N GLY A 249 23.56 0.06 27.34
CA GLY A 249 23.66 1.34 28.06
C GLY A 249 22.36 1.72 28.78
N ASP A 250 22.51 2.42 29.90
CA ASP A 250 21.49 3.24 30.52
C ASP A 250 22.05 4.67 30.53
N PHE A 251 21.68 5.44 29.50
CA PHE A 251 22.30 6.73 29.21
C PHE A 251 21.59 7.91 29.86
N ASN A 252 20.40 7.68 30.42
CA ASN A 252 19.61 8.68 31.11
C ASN A 252 19.46 8.40 32.62
N CYS A 253 20.03 7.29 33.12
CA CYS A 253 20.02 6.88 34.53
C CYS A 253 18.61 6.64 35.12
N ASP A 254 17.74 6.04 34.30
CA ASP A 254 16.38 5.67 34.73
C ASP A 254 16.26 4.19 35.12
N ASP A 255 17.38 3.45 35.25
CA ASP A 255 17.51 2.01 35.49
C ASP A 255 16.99 1.12 34.35
N GLU A 256 16.54 1.71 33.22
CA GLU A 256 16.20 0.99 32.00
C GLU A 256 17.37 1.03 31.00
N LYS A 257 17.48 0.01 30.19
CA LYS A 257 18.49 0.00 29.13
C LYS A 257 17.95 0.61 27.87
N ASP A 258 18.71 1.53 27.33
CA ASP A 258 18.39 2.27 26.14
C ASP A 258 18.75 1.49 24.87
N ILE A 259 18.13 1.87 23.76
CA ILE A 259 18.41 1.36 22.44
C ILE A 259 19.48 2.27 21.80
N ASN A 260 20.65 1.71 21.54
CA ASN A 260 21.75 2.38 20.85
C ASN A 260 21.91 1.80 19.44
N VAL A 261 21.74 2.62 18.43
CA VAL A 261 22.01 2.30 17.03
C VAL A 261 23.31 2.97 16.61
N LEU A 262 24.31 2.17 16.23
CA LEU A 262 25.51 2.64 15.55
C LEU A 262 25.19 2.79 14.07
N ALA A 263 25.42 3.98 13.52
CA ALA A 263 25.21 4.27 12.10
C ALA A 263 26.31 5.18 11.57
N THR A 264 26.54 5.17 10.25
CA THR A 264 27.40 6.14 9.56
C THR A 264 26.53 7.22 8.94
N ARG A 265 26.86 8.51 9.20
CA ARG A 265 26.25 9.64 8.51
C ARG A 265 26.81 9.71 7.08
N LYS A 266 25.93 9.63 6.07
CA LYS A 266 26.37 9.50 4.67
C LYS A 266 27.04 10.75 4.12
N SER A 267 26.70 11.93 4.65
CA SER A 267 27.22 13.21 4.16
C SER A 267 28.72 13.40 4.38
N ASP A 268 29.30 12.80 5.42
CA ASP A 268 30.70 12.99 5.82
C ASP A 268 31.40 11.71 6.32
N GLY A 269 30.70 10.58 6.35
CA GLY A 269 31.24 9.30 6.78
C GLY A 269 31.44 9.15 8.28
N VAL A 270 30.96 10.09 9.08
CA VAL A 270 31.12 10.08 10.55
C VAL A 270 30.24 9.00 11.18
N GLN A 271 30.81 8.22 12.10
CA GLN A 271 30.05 7.26 12.88
C GLN A 271 29.34 7.94 14.05
N LEU A 272 28.06 7.60 14.19
CA LEU A 272 27.15 8.12 15.22
C LEU A 272 26.63 6.98 16.09
N ASN A 273 26.55 7.21 17.40
CA ASN A 273 25.69 6.44 18.29
C ASN A 273 24.41 7.23 18.53
N ILE A 274 23.29 6.73 18.07
CA ILE A 274 21.97 7.34 18.22
C ILE A 274 21.23 6.57 19.31
N ILE A 275 20.92 7.24 20.41
CA ILE A 275 20.40 6.60 21.62
C ILE A 275 18.97 7.05 21.87
N LYS A 276 18.07 6.09 22.02
CA LYS A 276 16.65 6.30 22.32
C LYS A 276 16.19 5.39 23.45
N GLN A 277 15.22 5.86 24.24
CA GLN A 277 14.48 5.00 25.18
C GLN A 277 13.67 3.94 24.45
N GLN A 278 13.24 2.89 25.16
CA GLN A 278 12.41 1.81 24.60
C GLN A 278 11.01 2.29 24.10
N ASN A 279 10.56 3.44 24.53
CA ASN A 279 9.35 4.09 24.04
C ASN A 279 9.59 5.00 22.81
N GLY A 280 10.83 5.07 22.31
CA GLY A 280 11.22 5.89 21.15
C GLY A 280 11.62 7.32 21.47
N THR A 281 11.58 7.76 22.74
CA THR A 281 12.02 9.09 23.14
C THR A 281 13.53 9.22 22.89
N ALA A 282 13.94 10.27 22.17
CA ALA A 282 15.35 10.53 21.90
C ALA A 282 16.08 10.97 23.18
N ILE A 283 17.23 10.34 23.46
CA ILE A 283 18.10 10.71 24.58
C ILE A 283 19.23 11.60 24.08
N LYS A 284 20.09 11.06 23.19
CA LYS A 284 21.20 11.80 22.61
C LYS A 284 21.73 11.15 21.33
N THR A 285 22.50 11.93 20.58
CA THR A 285 23.37 11.45 19.50
C THR A 285 24.82 11.79 19.85
N ILE A 286 25.69 10.79 19.80
CA ILE A 286 27.13 10.94 20.06
C ILE A 286 27.86 10.82 18.72
N ASP A 287 28.61 11.86 18.38
CA ASP A 287 29.49 11.91 17.21
C ASP A 287 30.86 11.35 17.61
N ASN A 288 31.26 10.23 17.00
CA ASN A 288 32.51 9.54 17.32
C ASN A 288 33.74 10.14 16.60
N SER A 289 33.58 11.23 15.85
CA SER A 289 34.70 11.91 15.19
C SER A 289 35.64 12.66 16.18
N VAL A 290 35.24 12.85 17.43
CA VAL A 290 35.92 13.75 18.42
C VAL A 290 36.88 12.97 19.35
N THR A 291 37.31 11.79 19.02
CA THR A 291 38.39 11.10 19.74
C THR A 291 39.66 11.04 18.92
N LYS A 292 40.35 12.17 18.80
CA LYS A 292 41.79 12.24 18.50
C LYS A 292 42.49 13.15 19.51
#